data_581a08f63c29f30622e867653d25c2a1
#
_entry.id   581a08f63c29f30622e867653d25c2a1
#
_cell.length_a   1.000
_cell.length_b   1.000
_cell.length_c   1.000
_cell.angle_alpha   90.00
_cell.angle_beta   90.00
_cell.angle_gamma   90.00
#
_symmetry.space_group_name_H-M   'P 1'
#
loop_
_entity.id
_entity.type
_entity.pdbx_description
1 polymer ?
#
loop_
_entity_poly.entity_id
_entity_poly.type
_entity_poly.pdbx_seq_one_letter_code
_entity_poly.pdbx_strand_id
1 'polypeptide(L)'
;YKTDGVIQNAEDLAAYTATLKDGDPANSHQGSSLKVGDLKFVDVNGDGIVNDDDKTDLGNPTPDVTMGITLGASYKGFDINVTGYAALGQQVARSYRKFTDGEYENFTSEVYSYWNGEGTSNRYPQFAKMNSGVNWQSISDIYIENADYFRLQNLTLGYDFKTIWKNCPFQQLRLYVAAQNLFTITGYKGMDPENGKSIASESWVTGVDVGNYPQ
;
A
#
# COMPACT_ATOMS: atom_id res chain seq x y z
N TYR A 1 1.88 -1.71 -15.67
CA TYR A 1 3.11 -1.25 -16.32
C TYR A 1 4.20 -0.97 -15.30
N LYS A 2 5.46 -1.23 -15.69
CA LYS A 2 6.63 -0.83 -14.91
C LYS A 2 7.05 0.58 -15.32
N THR A 3 7.57 1.37 -14.37
CA THR A 3 8.05 2.73 -14.65
C THR A 3 9.52 2.90 -14.26
N ASP A 4 10.22 3.81 -14.94
CA ASP A 4 11.61 4.20 -14.67
C ASP A 4 11.67 5.68 -14.24
N GLY A 5 10.81 6.05 -13.31
CA GLY A 5 10.75 7.40 -12.77
C GLY A 5 9.93 8.39 -13.60
N VAL A 6 10.19 9.67 -13.35
CA VAL A 6 9.50 10.81 -13.94
C VAL A 6 10.46 11.60 -14.81
N ILE A 7 10.01 12.03 -15.97
CA ILE A 7 10.77 12.91 -16.89
C ILE A 7 11.01 14.25 -16.20
N GLN A 8 12.28 14.56 -15.88
CA GLN A 8 12.62 15.70 -15.03
C GLN A 8 12.73 17.02 -15.80
N ASN A 9 13.28 16.98 -17.02
CA ASN A 9 13.55 18.15 -17.84
C ASN A 9 13.54 17.79 -19.34
N ALA A 10 13.85 18.75 -20.19
CA ALA A 10 13.85 18.57 -21.66
C ALA A 10 14.95 17.61 -22.15
N GLU A 11 16.08 17.53 -21.44
CA GLU A 11 17.17 16.62 -21.77
C GLU A 11 16.76 15.17 -21.47
N ASP A 12 16.15 14.93 -20.31
CA ASP A 12 15.63 13.64 -19.91
C ASP A 12 14.46 13.19 -20.83
N LEU A 13 13.61 14.14 -21.27
CA LEU A 13 12.58 13.89 -22.26
C LEU A 13 13.19 13.42 -23.60
N ALA A 14 14.21 14.12 -24.09
CA ALA A 14 14.87 13.75 -25.33
C ALA A 14 15.58 12.39 -25.21
N ALA A 15 16.23 12.13 -24.06
CA ALA A 15 16.88 10.85 -23.79
C ALA A 15 15.86 9.70 -23.76
N TYR A 16 14.74 9.86 -23.07
CA TYR A 16 13.68 8.84 -23.05
C TYR A 16 13.05 8.64 -24.43
N THR A 17 12.75 9.72 -25.16
CA THR A 17 12.19 9.63 -26.53
C THR A 17 13.15 8.90 -27.49
N ALA A 18 14.46 9.09 -27.32
CA ALA A 18 15.46 8.39 -28.14
C ALA A 18 15.48 6.86 -27.91
N THR A 19 14.94 6.35 -26.83
CA THR A 19 14.78 4.89 -26.59
C THR A 19 13.58 4.31 -27.31
N LEU A 20 12.64 5.15 -27.72
CA LEU A 20 11.46 4.73 -28.46
C LEU A 20 11.77 4.49 -29.93
N LYS A 21 10.97 3.69 -30.58
CA LYS A 21 11.09 3.38 -32.01
C LYS A 21 11.06 4.66 -32.84
N ASP A 22 12.04 4.79 -33.73
CA ASP A 22 12.24 5.94 -34.60
C ASP A 22 12.40 7.29 -33.85
N GLY A 23 12.62 7.27 -32.54
CA GLY A 23 12.64 8.47 -31.72
C GLY A 23 11.30 9.22 -31.69
N ASP A 24 10.18 8.51 -31.92
CA ASP A 24 8.86 9.12 -32.01
C ASP A 24 8.12 9.04 -30.66
N PRO A 25 7.76 10.17 -30.03
CA PRO A 25 6.95 10.19 -28.82
C PRO A 25 5.61 9.44 -28.95
N ALA A 26 5.07 9.30 -30.16
CA ALA A 26 3.83 8.55 -30.42
C ALA A 26 3.93 7.07 -30.01
N ASN A 27 5.14 6.53 -29.94
CA ASN A 27 5.42 5.16 -29.48
C ASN A 27 5.54 5.05 -27.95
N SER A 28 5.44 6.14 -27.21
CA SER A 28 5.30 6.09 -25.75
C SER A 28 3.89 5.73 -25.31
N HIS A 29 3.73 5.28 -24.07
CA HIS A 29 2.41 5.00 -23.51
C HIS A 29 1.48 6.24 -23.46
N GLN A 30 2.06 7.44 -23.32
CA GLN A 30 1.33 8.72 -23.36
C GLN A 30 1.06 9.19 -24.80
N GLY A 31 1.67 8.53 -25.78
CA GLY A 31 1.59 8.94 -27.18
C GLY A 31 2.19 10.32 -27.41
N SER A 32 1.74 11.01 -28.45
CA SER A 32 2.23 12.35 -28.82
C SER A 32 2.03 13.43 -27.75
N SER A 33 1.36 13.13 -26.63
CA SER A 33 1.19 14.05 -25.51
C SER A 33 2.30 13.98 -24.46
N LEU A 34 3.30 13.13 -24.68
CA LEU A 34 4.44 12.94 -23.78
C LEU A 34 5.16 14.26 -23.51
N LYS A 35 5.42 14.55 -22.23
CA LYS A 35 6.05 15.81 -21.79
C LYS A 35 6.80 15.65 -20.48
N VAL A 36 7.53 16.68 -20.13
CA VAL A 36 8.20 16.81 -18.82
C VAL A 36 7.18 16.72 -17.69
N GLY A 37 7.49 15.94 -16.66
CA GLY A 37 6.60 15.63 -15.55
C GLY A 37 5.76 14.36 -15.73
N ASP A 38 5.84 13.71 -16.88
CA ASP A 38 5.18 12.42 -17.13
C ASP A 38 6.04 11.25 -16.67
N LEU A 39 5.42 10.07 -16.47
CA LEU A 39 6.13 8.83 -16.16
C LEU A 39 6.88 8.30 -17.39
N LYS A 40 8.05 7.76 -17.15
CA LYS A 40 8.78 6.94 -18.12
C LYS A 40 8.31 5.50 -18.00
N PHE A 41 7.40 5.07 -18.83
CA PHE A 41 6.98 3.66 -18.91
C PHE A 41 8.05 2.84 -19.61
N VAL A 42 8.31 1.65 -19.07
CA VAL A 42 9.37 0.76 -19.57
C VAL A 42 8.84 -0.08 -20.70
N ASP A 43 9.56 -0.06 -21.82
CA ASP A 43 9.43 -1.05 -22.88
C ASP A 43 10.05 -2.37 -22.38
N VAL A 44 9.20 -3.35 -22.08
CA VAL A 44 9.63 -4.61 -21.46
C VAL A 44 10.05 -5.62 -22.52
N ASN A 45 9.41 -5.60 -23.68
CA ASN A 45 9.69 -6.53 -24.77
C ASN A 45 10.84 -6.06 -25.69
N GLY A 46 11.23 -4.77 -25.62
CA GLY A 46 12.35 -4.20 -26.36
C GLY A 46 12.05 -3.87 -27.83
N ASP A 47 10.79 -3.69 -28.18
CA ASP A 47 10.41 -3.36 -29.56
C ASP A 47 10.38 -1.85 -29.87
N GLY A 48 10.59 -1.02 -28.84
CA GLY A 48 10.60 0.43 -28.90
C GLY A 48 9.21 1.07 -28.85
N ILE A 49 8.15 0.29 -28.61
CA ILE A 49 6.77 0.77 -28.55
C ILE A 49 6.15 0.38 -27.20
N VAL A 50 5.83 1.34 -26.38
CA VAL A 50 5.22 1.05 -25.07
C VAL A 50 3.71 0.90 -25.19
N ASN A 51 3.25 -0.34 -25.14
CA ASN A 51 1.86 -0.73 -25.34
C ASN A 51 1.41 -1.85 -24.37
N ASP A 52 0.29 -2.52 -24.68
CA ASP A 52 -0.27 -3.59 -23.83
C ASP A 52 0.61 -4.84 -23.72
N ASP A 53 1.55 -5.04 -24.63
CA ASP A 53 2.51 -6.16 -24.60
C ASP A 53 3.61 -5.95 -23.55
N ASP A 54 3.77 -4.71 -23.02
CA ASP A 54 4.70 -4.35 -21.95
C ASP A 54 4.11 -4.49 -20.55
N LYS A 55 2.89 -5.01 -20.43
CA LYS A 55 2.32 -5.34 -19.14
C LYS A 55 3.07 -6.50 -18.50
N THR A 56 3.53 -6.31 -17.28
CA THR A 56 4.30 -7.29 -16.54
C THR A 56 3.77 -7.44 -15.13
N ASP A 57 4.22 -8.48 -14.43
CA ASP A 57 3.95 -8.66 -13.02
C ASP A 57 4.60 -7.51 -12.22
N LEU A 58 3.81 -6.87 -11.37
CA LEU A 58 4.25 -5.72 -10.57
C LEU A 58 4.47 -6.06 -9.09
N GLY A 59 4.04 -7.25 -8.66
CA GLY A 59 4.21 -7.65 -7.26
C GLY A 59 3.28 -8.77 -6.83
N ASN A 60 3.50 -9.25 -5.61
CA ASN A 60 2.76 -10.37 -5.04
C ASN A 60 1.97 -9.91 -3.79
N PRO A 61 0.64 -10.06 -3.78
CA PRO A 61 -0.18 -9.75 -2.60
C PRO A 61 -0.12 -10.84 -1.52
N THR A 62 0.44 -12.01 -1.84
CA THR A 62 0.57 -13.12 -0.88
C THR A 62 1.83 -12.92 -0.07
N PRO A 63 1.76 -12.91 1.28
CA PRO A 63 2.96 -12.80 2.10
C PRO A 63 3.87 -14.02 1.93
N ASP A 64 5.17 -13.78 1.88
CA ASP A 64 6.18 -14.84 1.84
C ASP A 64 6.26 -15.58 3.19
N VAL A 65 6.08 -14.83 4.28
CA VAL A 65 6.13 -15.36 5.64
C VAL A 65 4.98 -14.82 6.47
N THR A 66 4.29 -15.72 7.17
CA THR A 66 3.33 -15.36 8.22
C THR A 66 3.76 -15.95 9.55
N MET A 67 3.63 -15.19 10.64
CA MET A 67 4.05 -15.61 11.96
C MET A 67 3.05 -15.19 13.03
N GLY A 68 2.59 -16.13 13.85
CA GLY A 68 1.80 -15.89 15.04
C GLY A 68 2.66 -16.08 16.30
N ILE A 69 2.57 -15.15 17.25
CA ILE A 69 3.27 -15.24 18.54
C ILE A 69 2.24 -15.09 19.64
N THR A 70 2.23 -16.06 20.59
CA THR A 70 1.42 -15.96 21.79
C THR A 70 2.33 -16.12 23.01
N LEU A 71 2.27 -15.14 23.92
CA LEU A 71 3.02 -15.12 25.16
C LEU A 71 2.04 -15.02 26.32
N GLY A 72 2.17 -15.93 27.29
CA GLY A 72 1.38 -15.93 28.51
C GLY A 72 2.27 -16.01 29.75
N ALA A 73 1.95 -15.23 30.77
CA ALA A 73 2.61 -15.29 32.07
C ALA A 73 1.61 -15.09 33.19
N SER A 74 1.85 -15.75 34.32
CA SER A 74 1.05 -15.57 35.52
C SER A 74 1.95 -15.50 36.76
N TYR A 75 1.61 -14.57 37.68
CA TYR A 75 2.36 -14.42 38.91
C TYR A 75 1.46 -13.82 40.02
N LYS A 76 1.36 -14.50 41.16
CA LYS A 76 0.63 -14.06 42.35
C LYS A 76 -0.80 -13.56 42.07
N GLY A 77 -1.52 -14.25 41.21
CA GLY A 77 -2.89 -13.91 40.83
C GLY A 77 -3.01 -12.96 39.64
N PHE A 78 -1.95 -12.30 39.23
CA PHE A 78 -1.90 -11.60 37.96
C PHE A 78 -1.67 -12.57 36.81
N ASP A 79 -2.33 -12.34 35.72
CA ASP A 79 -2.08 -13.01 34.44
C ASP A 79 -2.05 -12.01 33.28
N ILE A 80 -1.14 -12.25 32.38
CA ILE A 80 -1.02 -11.52 31.11
C ILE A 80 -1.02 -12.51 29.96
N ASN A 81 -1.76 -12.18 28.91
CA ASN A 81 -1.74 -12.92 27.65
C ASN A 81 -1.62 -11.92 26.51
N VAL A 82 -0.65 -12.16 25.64
CA VAL A 82 -0.33 -11.31 24.47
C VAL A 82 -0.30 -12.17 23.23
N THR A 83 -1.07 -11.79 22.22
CA THR A 83 -1.06 -12.45 20.92
C THR A 83 -0.75 -11.42 19.83
N GLY A 84 0.28 -11.70 19.05
CA GLY A 84 0.69 -10.90 17.90
C GLY A 84 0.70 -11.72 16.62
N TYR A 85 0.55 -11.03 15.51
CA TYR A 85 0.62 -11.62 14.17
C TYR A 85 1.44 -10.73 13.25
N ALA A 86 2.25 -11.33 12.41
CA ALA A 86 3.04 -10.66 11.38
C ALA A 86 2.83 -11.30 10.02
N ALA A 87 2.80 -10.47 8.98
CA ALA A 87 2.87 -10.88 7.59
C ALA A 87 3.96 -10.05 6.90
N LEU A 88 4.86 -10.72 6.19
CA LEU A 88 6.04 -10.13 5.58
C LEU A 88 6.18 -10.59 4.13
N GLY A 89 6.70 -9.72 3.27
CA GLY A 89 6.93 -10.00 1.85
C GLY A 89 5.71 -9.77 0.96
N GLN A 90 4.64 -9.17 1.48
CA GLN A 90 3.45 -8.87 0.69
C GLN A 90 3.47 -7.45 0.13
N GLN A 91 2.84 -7.28 -1.02
CA GLN A 91 2.64 -5.99 -1.68
C GLN A 91 1.16 -5.74 -1.94
N VAL A 92 0.76 -4.48 -1.85
CA VAL A 92 -0.63 -4.08 -2.03
C VAL A 92 -0.72 -2.95 -3.04
N ALA A 93 -1.65 -3.07 -3.97
CA ALA A 93 -2.02 -2.01 -4.90
C ALA A 93 -3.00 -1.05 -4.24
N ARG A 94 -2.58 0.18 -3.98
CA ARG A 94 -3.41 1.21 -3.36
C ARG A 94 -4.25 1.93 -4.41
N SER A 95 -5.40 1.37 -4.77
CA SER A 95 -6.22 1.82 -5.90
C SER A 95 -7.00 3.12 -5.64
N TYR A 96 -7.36 3.42 -4.38
CA TYR A 96 -8.06 4.69 -4.04
C TYR A 96 -7.18 5.93 -4.20
N ARG A 97 -5.89 5.74 -4.43
CA ARG A 97 -4.96 6.81 -4.79
C ARG A 97 -5.18 7.36 -6.20
N LYS A 98 -5.97 6.68 -7.00
CA LYS A 98 -6.27 7.09 -8.36
C LYS A 98 -7.10 8.38 -8.35
N PHE A 99 -6.47 9.48 -8.71
CA PHE A 99 -7.15 10.75 -8.88
C PHE A 99 -7.81 10.78 -10.25
N THR A 100 -9.05 10.36 -10.29
CA THR A 100 -9.88 10.46 -11.48
C THR A 100 -10.76 11.68 -11.45
N ASP A 101 -10.64 12.51 -10.37
CA ASP A 101 -11.83 13.20 -9.93
C ASP A 101 -11.66 14.71 -10.06
N GLY A 102 -12.75 15.36 -10.14
CA GLY A 102 -12.90 16.67 -10.67
C GLY A 102 -12.28 17.81 -9.85
N GLU A 103 -12.36 18.96 -10.41
CA GLU A 103 -11.87 20.25 -9.95
C GLU A 103 -12.30 20.62 -8.51
N TYR A 104 -13.22 19.85 -7.91
CA TYR A 104 -13.87 20.12 -6.63
C TYR A 104 -13.62 19.10 -5.54
N GLU A 105 -12.70 18.16 -5.74
CA GLU A 105 -12.39 17.14 -4.73
C GLU A 105 -11.20 17.52 -3.86
N ASN A 106 -11.27 17.09 -2.60
CA ASN A 106 -10.17 17.29 -1.68
C ASN A 106 -9.05 16.26 -1.95
N PHE A 107 -7.81 16.74 -1.96
CA PHE A 107 -6.62 15.92 -2.11
C PHE A 107 -6.08 15.52 -0.74
N THR A 108 -5.44 14.35 -0.69
CA THR A 108 -4.62 13.97 0.44
C THR A 108 -3.33 14.80 0.46
N SER A 109 -2.67 14.88 1.61
CA SER A 109 -1.36 15.55 1.72
C SER A 109 -0.28 14.97 0.79
N GLU A 110 -0.51 13.81 0.20
CA GLU A 110 0.40 13.18 -0.76
C GLU A 110 0.58 13.98 -2.05
N VAL A 111 -0.36 14.86 -2.39
CA VAL A 111 -0.21 15.77 -3.54
C VAL A 111 1.08 16.58 -3.49
N TYR A 112 1.59 16.88 -2.29
CA TYR A 112 2.87 17.55 -2.12
C TYR A 112 4.10 16.71 -2.50
N SER A 113 3.92 15.40 -2.69
CA SER A 113 4.97 14.48 -3.15
C SER A 113 4.98 14.27 -4.67
N TYR A 114 4.06 14.91 -5.40
CA TYR A 114 3.98 14.84 -6.86
C TYR A 114 5.02 15.74 -7.51
N TRP A 115 5.38 15.41 -8.73
CA TRP A 115 6.29 16.21 -9.49
C TRP A 115 5.72 17.62 -9.74
N ASN A 116 6.48 18.62 -9.38
CA ASN A 116 6.14 20.05 -9.53
C ASN A 116 7.36 20.86 -10.00
N GLY A 117 8.24 20.23 -10.73
CA GLY A 117 9.49 20.78 -11.22
C GLY A 117 10.65 19.82 -11.02
N GLU A 118 11.75 20.09 -11.71
CA GLU A 118 12.95 19.25 -11.69
C GLU A 118 13.41 18.95 -10.25
N GLY A 119 13.66 17.67 -9.96
CA GLY A 119 14.15 17.20 -8.66
C GLY A 119 13.11 17.09 -7.55
N THR A 120 11.83 17.46 -7.76
CA THR A 120 10.81 17.42 -6.70
C THR A 120 10.25 16.02 -6.46
N SER A 121 10.12 15.21 -7.49
CA SER A 121 9.70 13.81 -7.39
C SER A 121 10.22 13.00 -8.57
N ASN A 122 10.72 11.78 -8.29
CA ASN A 122 11.04 10.80 -9.32
C ASN A 122 10.12 9.57 -9.29
N ARG A 123 9.08 9.60 -8.45
CA ARG A 123 8.12 8.48 -8.33
C ARG A 123 6.74 8.83 -8.85
N TYR A 124 6.26 10.00 -8.51
CA TYR A 124 4.90 10.41 -8.84
C TYR A 124 4.92 11.50 -9.89
N PRO A 125 4.16 11.32 -10.99
CA PRO A 125 4.13 12.28 -12.08
C PRO A 125 3.48 13.59 -11.64
N GLN A 126 3.49 14.54 -12.56
CA GLN A 126 2.80 15.81 -12.36
C GLN A 126 1.30 15.58 -12.09
N PHE A 127 0.73 16.52 -11.35
CA PHE A 127 -0.71 16.56 -11.16
C PHE A 127 -1.42 16.82 -12.51
N ALA A 128 -2.35 15.95 -12.86
CA ALA A 128 -3.17 16.12 -14.06
C ALA A 128 -4.60 16.52 -13.67
N LYS A 129 -5.06 17.63 -14.21
CA LYS A 129 -6.44 18.08 -14.07
C LYS A 129 -7.37 17.10 -14.78
N MET A 130 -8.41 16.61 -14.08
CA MET A 130 -9.55 15.87 -14.62
C MET A 130 -9.23 14.80 -15.66
N ASN A 131 -9.08 13.54 -15.26
CA ASN A 131 -9.09 12.35 -16.14
C ASN A 131 -8.21 12.38 -17.41
N SER A 132 -7.38 13.39 -17.56
CA SER A 132 -6.65 13.60 -18.82
C SER A 132 -5.25 13.02 -18.83
N GLY A 133 -4.84 12.34 -17.76
CA GLY A 133 -3.47 11.86 -17.67
C GLY A 133 -3.36 10.34 -17.71
N VAL A 134 -2.85 9.80 -18.79
CA VAL A 134 -2.47 8.39 -18.93
C VAL A 134 -1.63 7.90 -17.76
N ASN A 135 -0.76 8.76 -17.21
CA ASN A 135 0.07 8.48 -16.04
C ASN A 135 -0.72 7.96 -14.83
N TRP A 136 -1.89 8.54 -14.55
CA TRP A 136 -2.71 8.17 -13.39
C TRP A 136 -3.79 7.13 -13.71
N GLN A 137 -4.17 6.99 -14.98
CA GLN A 137 -5.19 6.03 -15.39
C GLN A 137 -4.62 4.64 -15.60
N SER A 138 -3.34 4.54 -15.92
CA SER A 138 -2.68 3.27 -16.17
C SER A 138 -2.26 2.60 -14.87
N ILE A 139 -2.58 1.32 -14.73
CA ILE A 139 -2.12 0.51 -13.60
C ILE A 139 -0.60 0.33 -13.74
N SER A 140 0.16 0.89 -12.80
CA SER A 140 1.60 0.85 -12.80
C SER A 140 2.16 0.63 -11.39
N ASP A 141 3.45 0.44 -11.29
CA ASP A 141 4.17 0.20 -10.03
C ASP A 141 4.13 1.38 -9.05
N ILE A 142 3.73 2.57 -9.50
CA ILE A 142 3.51 3.72 -8.59
C ILE A 142 2.42 3.45 -7.56
N TYR A 143 1.49 2.53 -7.86
CA TYR A 143 0.41 2.12 -6.96
C TYR A 143 0.79 0.97 -6.03
N ILE A 144 1.90 0.28 -6.31
CA ILE A 144 2.32 -0.88 -5.55
C ILE A 144 3.14 -0.42 -4.35
N GLU A 145 2.74 -0.84 -3.16
CA GLU A 145 3.43 -0.52 -1.91
C GLU A 145 3.70 -1.80 -1.11
N ASN A 146 4.81 -1.80 -0.36
CA ASN A 146 5.08 -2.86 0.61
C ASN A 146 4.06 -2.74 1.76
N ALA A 147 3.43 -3.85 2.08
CA ALA A 147 2.40 -3.96 3.11
C ALA A 147 2.81 -4.91 4.25
N ASP A 148 4.09 -5.04 4.51
CA ASP A 148 4.59 -5.76 5.68
C ASP A 148 4.02 -5.15 6.96
N TYR A 149 3.59 -6.00 7.89
CA TYR A 149 3.10 -5.52 9.17
C TYR A 149 3.30 -6.52 10.31
N PHE A 150 3.31 -5.96 11.52
CA PHE A 150 3.10 -6.68 12.76
C PHE A 150 1.93 -6.05 13.50
N ARG A 151 0.96 -6.87 13.92
CA ARG A 151 -0.23 -6.44 14.66
C ARG A 151 -0.28 -7.10 16.02
N LEU A 152 -0.46 -6.30 17.07
CA LEU A 152 -0.81 -6.80 18.39
C LEU A 152 -2.32 -7.05 18.42
N GLN A 153 -2.70 -8.32 18.19
CA GLN A 153 -4.11 -8.72 18.02
C GLN A 153 -4.87 -8.76 19.34
N ASN A 154 -4.22 -9.23 20.40
CA ASN A 154 -4.87 -9.33 21.69
C ASN A 154 -3.88 -9.08 22.83
N LEU A 155 -4.30 -8.27 23.78
CA LEU A 155 -3.64 -8.09 25.07
C LEU A 155 -4.69 -8.26 26.16
N THR A 156 -4.52 -9.26 27.00
CA THR A 156 -5.37 -9.49 28.16
C THR A 156 -4.56 -9.38 29.44
N LEU A 157 -5.03 -8.57 30.37
CA LEU A 157 -4.50 -8.46 31.73
C LEU A 157 -5.58 -8.88 32.71
N GLY A 158 -5.32 -9.90 33.50
CA GLY A 158 -6.26 -10.43 34.47
C GLY A 158 -5.71 -10.43 35.90
N TYR A 159 -6.60 -10.44 36.84
CA TYR A 159 -6.28 -10.65 38.26
C TYR A 159 -7.29 -11.58 38.92
N ASP A 160 -6.81 -12.63 39.56
CA ASP A 160 -7.62 -13.54 40.37
C ASP A 160 -7.62 -13.07 41.84
N PHE A 161 -8.78 -12.55 42.25
CA PHE A 161 -8.98 -12.02 43.64
C PHE A 161 -8.94 -13.09 44.70
N LYS A 162 -9.11 -14.36 44.38
CA LYS A 162 -8.99 -15.46 45.35
C LYS A 162 -7.62 -15.52 46.01
N THR A 163 -6.60 -14.99 45.31
CA THR A 163 -5.24 -14.90 45.84
C THR A 163 -5.16 -13.98 47.08
N ILE A 164 -5.97 -12.92 47.12
CA ILE A 164 -6.01 -11.96 48.25
C ILE A 164 -7.17 -12.28 49.21
N TRP A 165 -8.31 -12.61 48.65
CA TRP A 165 -9.55 -12.84 49.43
C TRP A 165 -9.78 -14.32 49.66
N LYS A 166 -9.14 -14.89 50.69
CA LYS A 166 -9.16 -16.32 51.03
C LYS A 166 -10.56 -16.87 51.36
N ASN A 167 -11.44 -16.04 51.90
CA ASN A 167 -12.82 -16.41 52.26
C ASN A 167 -13.84 -15.98 51.19
N CYS A 168 -13.42 -15.79 49.95
CA CYS A 168 -14.31 -15.45 48.87
C CYS A 168 -15.44 -16.50 48.73
N PRO A 169 -16.71 -16.08 48.72
CA PRO A 169 -17.84 -16.99 48.59
C PRO A 169 -17.95 -17.61 47.19
N PHE A 170 -17.23 -17.05 46.19
CA PHE A 170 -17.20 -17.54 44.83
C PHE A 170 -16.08 -18.56 44.62
N GLN A 171 -16.34 -19.56 43.78
CA GLN A 171 -15.32 -20.56 43.44
C GLN A 171 -14.14 -19.92 42.71
N GLN A 172 -14.43 -18.92 41.86
CA GLN A 172 -13.44 -18.13 41.13
C GLN A 172 -13.96 -16.69 40.99
N LEU A 173 -13.10 -15.72 41.24
CA LEU A 173 -13.36 -14.29 41.00
C LEU A 173 -12.17 -13.68 40.27
N ARG A 174 -12.25 -13.63 38.95
CA ARG A 174 -11.22 -13.05 38.12
C ARG A 174 -11.78 -11.81 37.44
N LEU A 175 -11.11 -10.68 37.56
CA LEU A 175 -11.34 -9.48 36.80
C LEU A 175 -10.26 -9.39 35.71
N TYR A 176 -10.66 -9.02 34.49
CA TYR A 176 -9.70 -8.83 33.42
C TYR A 176 -10.06 -7.63 32.53
N VAL A 177 -9.06 -7.08 31.89
CA VAL A 177 -9.18 -6.10 30.81
C VAL A 177 -8.56 -6.71 29.58
N ALA A 178 -9.26 -6.63 28.47
CA ALA A 178 -8.79 -7.10 27.17
C ALA A 178 -8.83 -5.96 26.16
N ALA A 179 -7.75 -5.82 25.40
CA ALA A 179 -7.65 -4.91 24.27
C ALA A 179 -7.38 -5.71 22.99
N GLN A 180 -8.15 -5.43 21.95
CA GLN A 180 -8.01 -6.08 20.66
C GLN A 180 -7.47 -5.07 19.64
N ASN A 181 -6.61 -5.55 18.71
CA ASN A 181 -6.00 -4.74 17.65
C ASN A 181 -5.39 -3.43 18.20
N LEU A 182 -4.64 -3.53 19.27
CA LEU A 182 -4.18 -2.36 20.06
C LEU A 182 -3.28 -1.45 19.22
N PHE A 183 -2.40 -2.02 18.39
CA PHE A 183 -1.59 -1.29 17.43
C PHE A 183 -1.11 -2.20 16.29
N THR A 184 -0.79 -1.56 15.18
CA THR A 184 -0.14 -2.18 14.01
C THR A 184 1.13 -1.40 13.68
N ILE A 185 2.25 -2.11 13.53
CA ILE A 185 3.52 -1.56 13.06
C ILE A 185 3.63 -1.92 11.60
N THR A 186 3.70 -0.91 10.73
CA THR A 186 3.81 -1.09 9.28
C THR A 186 4.46 0.12 8.62
N GLY A 187 5.10 -0.09 7.48
CA GLY A 187 5.55 0.97 6.58
C GLY A 187 4.52 1.37 5.53
N TYR A 188 3.41 0.63 5.45
CA TYR A 188 2.34 0.90 4.51
C TYR A 188 1.64 2.23 4.80
N LYS A 189 1.41 3.03 3.76
CA LYS A 189 0.81 4.36 3.89
C LYS A 189 -0.71 4.37 3.68
N GLY A 190 -1.29 3.22 3.35
CA GLY A 190 -2.73 3.05 3.22
C GLY A 190 -3.43 2.90 4.58
N MET A 191 -4.71 2.56 4.53
CA MET A 191 -5.54 2.46 5.74
C MET A 191 -5.27 1.20 6.54
N ASP A 192 -5.15 0.03 5.89
CA ASP A 192 -4.86 -1.25 6.55
C ASP A 192 -3.95 -2.10 5.68
N PRO A 193 -2.77 -2.54 6.18
CA PRO A 193 -1.90 -3.44 5.45
C PRO A 193 -2.47 -4.86 5.31
N GLU A 194 -3.43 -5.27 6.14
CA GLU A 194 -4.14 -6.55 6.07
C GLU A 194 -5.27 -6.51 5.03
N ASN A 195 -5.05 -5.88 3.89
CA ASN A 195 -6.05 -5.68 2.89
C ASN A 195 -6.07 -6.84 1.90
N GLY A 196 -6.78 -7.90 2.25
CA GLY A 196 -6.96 -9.06 1.39
C GLY A 196 -8.33 -9.16 0.73
N LYS A 197 -9.21 -8.17 0.93
CA LYS A 197 -10.59 -8.23 0.40
C LYS A 197 -10.85 -7.07 -0.53
N SER A 198 -11.02 -7.40 -1.76
CA SER A 198 -11.65 -6.64 -2.80
C SER A 198 -13.08 -6.21 -2.48
N ILE A 199 -13.50 -5.21 -3.22
CA ILE A 199 -14.85 -4.70 -3.41
C ILE A 199 -15.90 -5.82 -3.28
N ALA A 200 -16.99 -5.53 -2.61
CA ALA A 200 -18.05 -6.48 -2.19
C ALA A 200 -18.66 -7.38 -3.28
N SER A 201 -18.30 -7.23 -4.55
CA SER A 201 -18.79 -8.05 -5.66
C SER A 201 -17.79 -9.04 -6.26
N GLU A 202 -16.48 -8.89 -5.95
CA GLU A 202 -15.43 -9.72 -6.56
C GLU A 202 -14.49 -10.28 -5.49
N SER A 203 -14.87 -11.38 -4.88
CA SER A 203 -14.11 -12.06 -3.81
C SER A 203 -12.77 -12.67 -4.24
N TRP A 204 -12.39 -12.52 -5.49
CA TRP A 204 -11.20 -13.12 -6.10
C TRP A 204 -9.99 -12.19 -6.20
N VAL A 205 -10.18 -10.88 -6.00
CA VAL A 205 -9.09 -9.90 -6.11
C VAL A 205 -8.51 -9.67 -4.71
N THR A 206 -7.36 -10.24 -4.45
CA THR A 206 -6.56 -9.99 -3.25
C THR A 206 -5.51 -8.92 -3.55
N GLY A 207 -5.09 -8.19 -2.50
CA GLY A 207 -3.98 -7.24 -2.62
C GLY A 207 -4.32 -5.91 -3.26
N VAL A 208 -5.59 -5.55 -3.36
CA VAL A 208 -6.04 -4.23 -3.80
C VAL A 208 -6.70 -3.50 -2.64
N ASP A 209 -6.10 -2.38 -2.22
CA ASP A 209 -6.69 -1.49 -1.22
C ASP A 209 -7.60 -0.47 -1.91
N VAL A 210 -8.88 -0.53 -1.57
CA VAL A 210 -9.92 0.37 -2.08
C VAL A 210 -10.37 1.41 -1.05
N GLY A 211 -9.60 1.57 0.03
CA GLY A 211 -9.88 2.52 1.10
C GLY A 211 -10.80 1.96 2.18
N ASN A 212 -10.77 0.66 2.44
CA ASN A 212 -11.51 0.07 3.55
C ASN A 212 -10.87 0.44 4.90
N TYR A 213 -11.72 0.74 5.88
CA TYR A 213 -11.25 0.96 7.24
C TYR A 213 -10.77 -0.35 7.90
N PRO A 214 -9.72 -0.28 8.76
CA PRO A 214 -9.30 -1.41 9.58
C PRO A 214 -10.45 -1.94 10.45
N GLN A 215 -10.60 -3.24 10.52
CA GLN A 215 -11.59 -3.93 11.37
C GLN A 215 -10.99 -4.30 12.72
#